data_8581551e1e3b772759dea51e2f737f8d
#
_entry.id   8581551e1e3b772759dea51e2f737f8d
#
_cell.length_a   1.000
_cell.length_b   1.000
_cell.length_c   1.000
_cell.angle_alpha   90.00
_cell.angle_beta   90.00
_cell.angle_gamma   90.00
#
_symmetry.space_group_name_H-M   'P 1'
#
loop_
_entity.id
_entity.type
_entity.pdbx_description
1 polymer ?
#
loop_
_entity_poly.entity_id
_entity_poly.type
_entity_poly.pdbx_seq_one_letter_code
_entity_poly.pdbx_strand_id
1 'polypeptide(L)'
;GPDMDMVEKLVSSDPAIKGIWCVPKYSNPQGITYSDETVFRFANLKPAAEDFRIFWDNAYCVHHLYEDKQDYLIEILMECKKAGNPDMVYKFSSTSKISFPGSGIAAMAASDANLEDIRSTMRVQTIGHDKVNQLRHVRFFGDIHGIVEHMKKHADILRPKFETVLEVLERELGGLEIGSWIAPRGGYFISFDAMEGCAKAIVAKCKEAGVTLTGAGATFPYKKDPKDSNIRIAPSFPTLEDLKLAAEIFCVCVKLVSIDKLLAE
;
A
#
# COMPACT_ATOMS: atom_id res chain seq x y z
N GLY A 1 -9.30 -6.33 -1.63
CA GLY A 1 -8.26 -7.23 -1.13
C GLY A 1 -7.70 -8.13 -2.21
N PRO A 2 -6.83 -9.10 -1.86
CA PRO A 2 -6.38 -10.10 -2.81
C PRO A 2 -7.52 -11.03 -3.26
N ASP A 3 -7.28 -11.78 -4.31
CA ASP A 3 -8.17 -12.88 -4.73
C ASP A 3 -8.12 -13.98 -3.65
N MET A 4 -9.14 -13.97 -2.79
CA MET A 4 -9.19 -14.89 -1.65
C MET A 4 -9.46 -16.33 -2.07
N ASP A 5 -10.12 -16.59 -3.19
CA ASP A 5 -10.34 -17.96 -3.70
C ASP A 5 -8.99 -18.59 -4.08
N MET A 6 -8.13 -17.80 -4.72
CA MET A 6 -6.76 -18.23 -5.04
C MET A 6 -5.90 -18.40 -3.78
N VAL A 7 -5.97 -17.44 -2.84
CA VAL A 7 -5.22 -17.51 -1.57
C VAL A 7 -5.59 -18.78 -0.79
N GLU A 8 -6.88 -19.02 -0.57
CA GLU A 8 -7.39 -20.19 0.16
C GLU A 8 -6.96 -21.49 -0.52
N LYS A 9 -7.11 -21.59 -1.84
CA LYS A 9 -6.71 -22.76 -2.62
C LYS A 9 -5.23 -23.08 -2.48
N LEU A 10 -4.36 -22.08 -2.64
CA LEU A 10 -2.90 -22.26 -2.58
C LEU A 10 -2.46 -22.62 -1.16
N VAL A 11 -2.92 -21.86 -0.17
CA VAL A 11 -2.50 -22.01 1.23
C VAL A 11 -2.96 -23.33 1.84
N SER A 12 -4.15 -23.82 1.45
CA SER A 12 -4.68 -25.08 1.98
C SER A 12 -4.08 -26.33 1.32
N SER A 13 -3.47 -26.21 0.16
CA SER A 13 -2.96 -27.36 -0.62
C SER A 13 -1.45 -27.55 -0.56
N ASP A 14 -0.67 -26.50 -0.29
CA ASP A 14 0.80 -26.53 -0.34
C ASP A 14 1.43 -26.17 1.02
N PRO A 15 2.01 -27.16 1.74
CA PRO A 15 2.69 -26.94 3.02
C PRO A 15 4.04 -26.17 2.88
N ALA A 16 4.53 -25.95 1.66
CA ALA A 16 5.70 -25.10 1.44
C ALA A 16 5.37 -23.61 1.52
N ILE A 17 4.09 -23.22 1.41
CA ILE A 17 3.65 -21.85 1.57
C ILE A 17 3.57 -21.51 3.07
N LYS A 18 4.54 -20.73 3.56
CA LYS A 18 4.71 -20.43 4.99
C LYS A 18 4.09 -19.10 5.42
N GLY A 19 3.60 -18.31 4.51
CA GLY A 19 2.96 -17.06 4.87
C GLY A 19 2.52 -16.21 3.70
N ILE A 20 1.85 -15.12 4.04
CA ILE A 20 1.43 -14.08 3.11
C ILE A 20 1.71 -12.70 3.71
N TRP A 21 2.25 -11.79 2.90
CA TRP A 21 2.44 -10.40 3.29
C TRP A 21 1.27 -9.55 2.79
N CYS A 22 0.61 -8.82 3.69
CA CYS A 22 -0.56 -8.01 3.40
C CYS A 22 -0.32 -6.56 3.80
N VAL A 23 -0.70 -5.61 2.93
CA VAL A 23 -0.82 -4.19 3.26
C VAL A 23 -2.32 -3.83 3.20
N PRO A 24 -3.06 -3.99 4.30
CA PRO A 24 -4.52 -4.10 4.25
C PRO A 24 -5.27 -2.77 4.13
N LYS A 25 -4.61 -1.66 4.39
CA LYS A 25 -5.23 -0.33 4.35
C LYS A 25 -4.41 0.62 3.50
N TYR A 26 -5.08 1.29 2.55
CA TYR A 26 -4.45 2.21 1.60
C TYR A 26 -3.22 1.57 0.93
N SER A 27 -3.39 0.37 0.42
CA SER A 27 -2.32 -0.53 -0.02
C SER A 27 -1.39 0.10 -1.08
N ASN A 28 -0.16 -0.35 -1.10
CA ASN A 28 0.81 -0.02 -2.14
C ASN A 28 0.81 -1.17 -3.18
N PRO A 29 0.48 -0.93 -4.44
CA PRO A 29 0.28 0.37 -5.11
C PRO A 29 -1.17 0.87 -5.18
N GLN A 30 -2.16 0.04 -4.86
CA GLN A 30 -3.55 0.23 -5.27
C GLN A 30 -4.31 1.31 -4.50
N GLY A 31 -3.85 1.69 -3.29
CA GLY A 31 -4.55 2.65 -2.45
C GLY A 31 -5.87 2.15 -1.86
N ILE A 32 -6.15 0.84 -1.97
CA ILE A 32 -7.38 0.22 -1.47
C ILE A 32 -7.27 -0.21 -0.01
N THR A 33 -8.41 -0.37 0.64
CA THR A 33 -8.56 -0.99 1.95
C THR A 33 -9.30 -2.31 1.79
N TYR A 34 -8.86 -3.35 2.49
CA TYR A 34 -9.51 -4.67 2.47
C TYR A 34 -10.93 -4.58 3.03
N SER A 35 -11.85 -5.28 2.39
CA SER A 35 -13.23 -5.42 2.88
C SER A 35 -13.28 -6.29 4.15
N ASP A 36 -14.34 -6.14 4.93
CA ASP A 36 -14.60 -6.97 6.10
C ASP A 36 -14.63 -8.45 5.72
N GLU A 37 -15.25 -8.80 4.59
CA GLU A 37 -15.26 -10.16 4.05
C GLU A 37 -13.85 -10.70 3.83
N THR A 38 -12.96 -9.91 3.20
CA THR A 38 -11.56 -10.29 3.01
C THR A 38 -10.88 -10.59 4.34
N VAL A 39 -11.07 -9.74 5.35
CA VAL A 39 -10.48 -9.94 6.68
C VAL A 39 -11.06 -11.19 7.36
N PHE A 40 -12.36 -11.43 7.27
CA PHE A 40 -12.98 -12.66 7.79
C PHE A 40 -12.43 -13.91 7.10
N ARG A 41 -12.26 -13.88 5.79
CA ARG A 41 -11.67 -15.02 5.04
C ARG A 41 -10.22 -15.27 5.47
N PHE A 42 -9.41 -14.22 5.66
CA PHE A 42 -8.07 -14.36 6.23
C PHE A 42 -8.08 -15.01 7.62
N ALA A 43 -8.97 -14.57 8.50
CA ALA A 43 -9.08 -15.12 9.86
C ALA A 43 -9.48 -16.60 9.89
N ASN A 44 -10.21 -17.06 8.89
CA ASN A 44 -10.70 -18.44 8.76
C ASN A 44 -9.84 -19.32 7.85
N LEU A 45 -8.66 -18.87 7.39
CA LEU A 45 -7.75 -19.70 6.62
C LEU A 45 -7.42 -21.02 7.32
N LYS A 46 -7.26 -22.06 6.52
CA LYS A 46 -6.86 -23.40 6.97
C LYS A 46 -5.57 -23.79 6.23
N PRO A 47 -4.42 -23.28 6.66
CA PRO A 47 -3.17 -23.55 6.00
C PRO A 47 -2.76 -25.02 6.10
N ALA A 48 -2.17 -25.56 5.02
CA ALA A 48 -1.52 -26.87 5.05
C ALA A 48 -0.23 -26.87 5.89
N ALA A 49 0.41 -25.69 6.02
CA ALA A 49 1.59 -25.49 6.84
C ALA A 49 1.19 -25.08 8.26
N GLU A 50 1.60 -25.84 9.29
CA GLU A 50 1.34 -25.54 10.70
C GLU A 50 1.98 -24.23 11.16
N ASP A 51 3.11 -23.88 10.56
CA ASP A 51 3.88 -22.66 10.83
C ASP A 51 3.51 -21.47 9.92
N PHE A 52 2.38 -21.54 9.20
CA PHE A 52 1.90 -20.45 8.34
C PHE A 52 1.61 -19.17 9.15
N ARG A 53 2.03 -18.02 8.62
CA ARG A 53 1.78 -16.71 9.24
C ARG A 53 1.32 -15.67 8.22
N ILE A 54 0.42 -14.81 8.67
CA ILE A 54 -0.01 -13.61 7.97
C ILE A 54 0.81 -12.43 8.51
N PHE A 55 1.57 -11.79 7.63
CA PHE A 55 2.31 -10.56 7.94
C PHE A 55 1.41 -9.37 7.59
N TRP A 56 0.75 -8.81 8.60
CA TRP A 56 -0.24 -7.74 8.46
C TRP A 56 0.43 -6.38 8.65
N ASP A 57 0.97 -5.83 7.54
CA ASP A 57 1.70 -4.57 7.52
C ASP A 57 0.75 -3.38 7.44
N ASN A 58 0.45 -2.80 8.59
CA ASN A 58 -0.46 -1.67 8.71
C ASN A 58 0.29 -0.33 8.54
N ALA A 59 1.13 -0.23 7.51
CA ALA A 59 2.01 0.91 7.25
C ALA A 59 1.26 2.23 7.03
N TYR A 60 0.01 2.18 6.58
CA TYR A 60 -0.79 3.37 6.22
C TYR A 60 -2.04 3.56 7.09
N CYS A 61 -2.08 2.99 8.29
CA CYS A 61 -3.27 2.95 9.16
C CYS A 61 -3.92 4.31 9.44
N VAL A 62 -3.12 5.39 9.47
CA VAL A 62 -3.56 6.77 9.80
C VAL A 62 -3.37 7.76 8.64
N HIS A 63 -3.10 7.26 7.42
CA HIS A 63 -2.80 8.09 6.25
C HIS A 63 -4.07 8.44 5.46
N HIS A 64 -5.08 8.97 6.14
CA HIS A 64 -6.32 9.44 5.51
C HIS A 64 -6.05 10.73 4.73
N LEU A 65 -6.61 10.87 3.52
CA LEU A 65 -6.61 12.13 2.78
C LEU A 65 -7.81 13.00 3.15
N TYR A 66 -8.91 12.39 3.57
CA TYR A 66 -10.17 13.06 3.90
C TYR A 66 -10.58 12.73 5.33
N GLU A 67 -11.04 13.73 6.08
CA GLU A 67 -11.46 13.55 7.47
C GLU A 67 -12.82 12.84 7.54
N ASP A 68 -13.72 13.16 6.63
CA ASP A 68 -15.11 12.66 6.54
C ASP A 68 -15.26 11.35 5.74
N LYS A 69 -14.21 10.88 5.09
CA LYS A 69 -14.23 9.70 4.20
C LYS A 69 -13.09 8.74 4.53
N GLN A 70 -12.89 8.47 5.81
CA GLN A 70 -11.87 7.53 6.26
C GLN A 70 -12.34 6.08 6.03
N ASP A 71 -11.44 5.25 5.50
CA ASP A 71 -11.70 3.82 5.46
C ASP A 71 -11.56 3.21 6.84
N TYR A 72 -12.41 2.25 7.13
CA TYR A 72 -12.34 1.43 8.32
C TYR A 72 -11.77 0.06 7.96
N LEU A 73 -11.00 -0.51 8.87
CA LEU A 73 -10.44 -1.86 8.75
C LEU A 73 -10.69 -2.60 10.06
N ILE A 74 -11.40 -3.72 10.02
CA ILE A 74 -11.66 -4.51 11.22
C ILE A 74 -10.37 -5.14 11.77
N GLU A 75 -10.36 -5.45 13.06
CA GLU A 75 -9.18 -5.88 13.79
C GLU A 75 -8.91 -7.38 13.57
N ILE A 76 -7.94 -7.70 12.72
CA ILE A 76 -7.60 -9.06 12.29
C ILE A 76 -7.23 -9.99 13.46
N LEU A 77 -6.52 -9.50 14.49
CA LEU A 77 -6.13 -10.34 15.64
C LEU A 77 -7.36 -10.84 16.40
N MET A 78 -8.37 -9.97 16.56
CA MET A 78 -9.62 -10.34 17.22
C MET A 78 -10.41 -11.34 16.38
N GLU A 79 -10.46 -11.15 15.06
CA GLU A 79 -11.17 -12.06 14.17
C GLU A 79 -10.48 -13.44 14.10
N CYS A 80 -9.14 -13.47 14.03
CA CYS A 80 -8.40 -14.74 14.14
C CYS A 80 -8.63 -15.46 15.48
N LYS A 81 -8.69 -14.71 16.59
CA LYS A 81 -9.01 -15.31 17.90
C LYS A 81 -10.42 -15.91 17.92
N LYS A 82 -11.43 -15.21 17.35
CA LYS A 82 -12.79 -15.73 17.23
C LYS A 82 -12.87 -16.98 16.34
N ALA A 83 -12.07 -17.03 15.29
CA ALA A 83 -11.99 -18.15 14.35
C ALA A 83 -11.18 -19.36 14.90
N GLY A 84 -10.60 -19.26 16.10
CA GLY A 84 -9.77 -20.32 16.67
C GLY A 84 -8.31 -20.35 16.17
N ASN A 85 -7.86 -19.28 15.47
CA ASN A 85 -6.53 -19.15 14.85
C ASN A 85 -5.71 -18.01 15.49
N PRO A 86 -5.57 -17.92 16.83
CA PRO A 86 -4.99 -16.73 17.49
C PRO A 86 -3.53 -16.48 17.10
N ASP A 87 -2.80 -17.51 16.70
CA ASP A 87 -1.35 -17.44 16.44
C ASP A 87 -1.01 -17.19 14.96
N MET A 88 -2.03 -17.02 14.10
CA MET A 88 -1.81 -16.93 12.66
C MET A 88 -1.23 -15.57 12.21
N VAL A 89 -1.34 -14.49 12.99
CA VAL A 89 -1.05 -13.13 12.53
C VAL A 89 0.09 -12.48 13.30
N TYR A 90 1.01 -11.88 12.54
CA TYR A 90 1.92 -10.84 13.00
C TYR A 90 1.46 -9.48 12.42
N LYS A 91 1.02 -8.58 13.28
CA LYS A 91 0.56 -7.24 12.88
C LYS A 91 1.63 -6.21 13.17
N PHE A 92 2.00 -5.44 12.16
CA PHE A 92 3.07 -4.44 12.23
C PHE A 92 2.54 -3.03 12.00
N SER A 93 3.18 -2.06 12.63
CA SER A 93 3.03 -0.64 12.33
C SER A 93 4.34 0.09 12.61
N SER A 94 4.54 1.23 11.96
CA SER A 94 5.70 2.08 12.22
C SER A 94 5.38 3.56 12.01
N THR A 95 6.22 4.41 12.61
CA THR A 95 6.15 5.87 12.41
C THR A 95 7.03 6.35 11.26
N SER A 96 7.62 5.45 10.47
CA SER A 96 8.55 5.79 9.39
C SER A 96 7.95 6.73 8.33
N LYS A 97 6.64 6.64 8.12
CA LYS A 97 5.86 7.50 7.20
C LYS A 97 4.97 8.51 7.95
N ILE A 98 5.10 8.58 9.26
CA ILE A 98 4.30 9.46 10.13
C ILE A 98 5.18 10.60 10.64
N SER A 99 6.37 10.29 11.18
CA SER A 99 7.28 11.26 11.79
C SER A 99 8.51 11.53 10.91
N PHE A 100 9.66 10.95 11.28
CA PHE A 100 10.95 11.24 10.64
C PHE A 100 11.44 10.05 9.84
N PRO A 101 11.67 10.18 8.52
CA PRO A 101 12.34 9.15 7.74
C PRO A 101 13.70 8.77 8.34
N GLY A 102 13.96 7.48 8.47
CA GLY A 102 15.20 6.97 9.07
C GLY A 102 15.28 7.02 10.59
N SER A 103 14.33 7.66 11.27
CA SER A 103 14.25 7.73 12.74
C SER A 103 12.91 7.24 13.27
N GLY A 104 12.20 6.40 12.51
CA GLY A 104 10.92 5.83 12.93
C GLY A 104 11.10 4.84 14.09
N ILE A 105 10.00 4.64 14.81
CA ILE A 105 9.83 3.52 15.72
C ILE A 105 8.82 2.56 15.11
N ALA A 106 8.96 1.27 15.41
CA ALA A 106 8.04 0.24 14.97
C ALA A 106 7.44 -0.49 16.17
N ALA A 107 6.24 -1.00 15.97
CA ALA A 107 5.54 -1.83 16.93
C ALA A 107 4.99 -3.08 16.23
N MET A 108 4.93 -4.17 16.98
CA MET A 108 4.29 -5.40 16.55
C MET A 108 3.25 -5.82 17.58
N ALA A 109 2.13 -6.33 17.11
CA ALA A 109 1.12 -6.99 17.91
C ALA A 109 0.90 -8.41 17.36
N ALA A 110 0.76 -9.37 18.27
CA ALA A 110 0.50 -10.77 17.98
C ALA A 110 -0.14 -11.44 19.22
N SER A 111 -0.41 -12.74 19.13
CA SER A 111 -0.79 -13.54 20.31
C SER A 111 0.32 -13.59 21.35
N ASP A 112 -0.01 -13.92 22.59
CA ASP A 112 0.98 -14.04 23.65
C ASP A 112 2.05 -15.09 23.35
N ALA A 113 1.67 -16.22 22.76
CA ALA A 113 2.60 -17.27 22.35
C ALA A 113 3.59 -16.78 21.29
N ASN A 114 3.11 -16.11 20.24
CA ASN A 114 3.98 -15.51 19.22
C ASN A 114 4.90 -14.43 19.82
N LEU A 115 4.40 -13.60 20.74
CA LEU A 115 5.20 -12.56 21.37
C LEU A 115 6.28 -13.12 22.27
N GLU A 116 6.02 -14.23 22.95
CA GLU A 116 7.03 -14.92 23.79
C GLU A 116 8.17 -15.48 22.92
N ASP A 117 7.84 -16.17 21.84
CA ASP A 117 8.82 -16.69 20.88
C ASP A 117 9.69 -15.58 20.30
N ILE A 118 9.07 -14.52 19.79
CA ILE A 118 9.79 -13.39 19.20
C ILE A 118 10.67 -12.67 20.21
N ARG A 119 10.20 -12.46 21.44
CA ARG A 119 11.00 -11.86 22.52
C ARG A 119 12.22 -12.71 22.87
N SER A 120 12.11 -14.03 22.80
CA SER A 120 13.24 -14.93 23.04
C SER A 120 14.38 -14.67 22.06
N THR A 121 14.05 -14.51 20.78
CA THR A 121 14.99 -14.18 19.69
C THR A 121 15.51 -12.74 19.79
N MET A 122 14.62 -11.77 20.07
CA MET A 122 14.99 -10.36 20.18
C MET A 122 15.99 -10.08 21.31
N ARG A 123 15.93 -10.82 22.41
CA ARG A 123 16.89 -10.68 23.53
C ARG A 123 18.34 -10.97 23.13
N VAL A 124 18.54 -11.81 22.11
CA VAL A 124 19.86 -12.12 21.58
C VAL A 124 20.31 -11.07 20.56
N GLN A 125 19.38 -10.47 19.82
CA GLN A 125 19.67 -9.44 18.81
C GLN A 125 20.02 -8.09 19.43
N THR A 126 19.33 -7.69 20.51
CA THR A 126 19.52 -6.39 21.16
C THR A 126 19.13 -6.48 22.64
N ILE A 127 19.94 -5.85 23.50
CA ILE A 127 19.62 -5.70 24.93
C ILE A 127 18.45 -4.71 25.13
N GLY A 128 18.29 -3.76 24.23
CA GLY A 128 17.21 -2.77 24.27
C GLY A 128 17.17 -1.93 23.00
N HIS A 129 15.98 -1.41 22.73
CA HIS A 129 15.74 -0.51 21.61
C HIS A 129 16.14 0.93 21.97
N ASP A 130 16.31 1.79 20.96
CA ASP A 130 16.64 3.21 21.11
C ASP A 130 15.56 3.96 21.91
N LYS A 131 15.79 4.08 23.22
CA LYS A 131 14.88 4.75 24.16
C LYS A 131 14.86 6.27 23.97
N VAL A 132 15.95 6.86 23.47
CA VAL A 132 16.01 8.29 23.18
C VAL A 132 15.08 8.61 22.03
N ASN A 133 15.09 7.78 20.99
CA ASN A 133 14.17 7.95 19.84
C ASN A 133 12.71 7.70 20.26
N GLN A 134 12.44 6.70 21.09
CA GLN A 134 11.11 6.48 21.64
C GLN A 134 10.63 7.70 22.44
N LEU A 135 11.46 8.24 23.33
CA LEU A 135 11.15 9.44 24.12
C LEU A 135 10.91 10.67 23.22
N ARG A 136 11.68 10.82 22.13
CA ARG A 136 11.47 11.87 21.14
C ARG A 136 10.04 11.81 20.57
N HIS A 137 9.57 10.61 20.18
CA HIS A 137 8.21 10.41 19.66
C HIS A 137 7.15 10.70 20.71
N VAL A 138 7.35 10.25 21.95
CA VAL A 138 6.42 10.55 23.05
C VAL A 138 6.33 12.07 23.30
N ARG A 139 7.45 12.77 23.31
CA ARG A 139 7.47 14.23 23.52
C ARG A 139 6.87 14.99 22.33
N PHE A 140 7.03 14.48 21.12
CA PHE A 140 6.53 15.13 19.91
C PHE A 140 5.01 14.98 19.75
N PHE A 141 4.49 13.77 19.96
CA PHE A 141 3.07 13.47 19.77
C PHE A 141 2.25 13.64 21.05
N GLY A 142 2.83 13.43 22.21
CA GLY A 142 2.11 13.35 23.48
C GLY A 142 1.35 12.04 23.59
N ASP A 143 0.30 11.91 22.80
CA ASP A 143 -0.60 10.74 22.76
C ASP A 143 -1.12 10.46 21.34
N ILE A 144 -2.13 9.59 21.24
CA ILE A 144 -2.77 9.23 19.95
C ILE A 144 -3.44 10.44 19.27
N HIS A 145 -3.97 11.40 20.04
CA HIS A 145 -4.57 12.60 19.47
C HIS A 145 -3.53 13.46 18.77
N GLY A 146 -2.32 13.56 19.34
CA GLY A 146 -1.21 14.25 18.70
C GLY A 146 -0.79 13.61 17.38
N ILE A 147 -0.84 12.28 17.27
CA ILE A 147 -0.63 11.57 15.99
C ILE A 147 -1.72 11.94 14.98
N VAL A 148 -2.98 11.90 15.39
CA VAL A 148 -4.11 12.23 14.51
C VAL A 148 -4.01 13.67 13.99
N GLU A 149 -3.76 14.64 14.86
CA GLU A 149 -3.60 16.04 14.47
C GLU A 149 -2.39 16.27 13.57
N HIS A 150 -1.31 15.55 13.78
CA HIS A 150 -0.15 15.57 12.89
C HIS A 150 -0.47 15.03 11.49
N MET A 151 -1.22 13.93 11.43
CA MET A 151 -1.60 13.31 10.16
C MET A 151 -2.65 14.13 9.38
N LYS A 152 -3.47 14.94 10.03
CA LYS A 152 -4.32 15.94 9.36
C LYS A 152 -3.48 16.96 8.59
N LYS A 153 -2.37 17.42 9.16
CA LYS A 153 -1.44 18.34 8.45
C LYS A 153 -0.78 17.66 7.25
N HIS A 154 -0.46 16.36 7.33
CA HIS A 154 -0.02 15.58 6.18
C HIS A 154 -1.10 15.51 5.10
N ALA A 155 -2.35 15.24 5.49
CA ALA A 155 -3.48 15.20 4.58
C ALA A 155 -3.68 16.53 3.85
N ASP A 156 -3.55 17.66 4.55
CA ASP A 156 -3.69 19.01 3.96
C ASP A 156 -2.63 19.31 2.89
N ILE A 157 -1.43 18.71 3.04
CA ILE A 157 -0.36 18.81 2.03
C ILE A 157 -0.58 17.82 0.87
N LEU A 158 -1.04 16.61 1.17
CA LEU A 158 -1.12 15.53 0.17
C LEU A 158 -2.41 15.57 -0.65
N ARG A 159 -3.55 15.85 -0.02
CA ARG A 159 -4.86 15.86 -0.67
C ARG A 159 -4.90 16.69 -1.96
N PRO A 160 -4.47 17.97 -1.98
CA PRO A 160 -4.50 18.74 -3.22
C PRO A 160 -3.64 18.13 -4.32
N LYS A 161 -2.54 17.43 -3.97
CA LYS A 161 -1.69 16.74 -4.95
C LYS A 161 -2.39 15.54 -5.58
N PHE A 162 -3.11 14.75 -4.76
CA PHE A 162 -3.91 13.63 -5.26
C PHE A 162 -5.05 14.12 -6.15
N GLU A 163 -5.78 15.12 -5.69
CA GLU A 163 -6.89 15.72 -6.44
C GLU A 163 -6.41 16.26 -7.80
N THR A 164 -5.29 16.97 -7.83
CA THR A 164 -4.70 17.48 -9.09
C THR A 164 -4.45 16.35 -10.11
N VAL A 165 -3.84 15.25 -9.67
CA VAL A 165 -3.58 14.12 -10.57
C VAL A 165 -4.87 13.47 -11.03
N LEU A 166 -5.81 13.21 -10.12
CA LEU A 166 -7.10 12.58 -10.45
C LEU A 166 -7.95 13.44 -11.40
N GLU A 167 -7.98 14.75 -11.19
CA GLU A 167 -8.67 15.69 -12.08
C GLU A 167 -8.07 15.69 -13.50
N VAL A 168 -6.74 15.65 -13.61
CA VAL A 168 -6.07 15.59 -14.91
C VAL A 168 -6.37 14.25 -15.60
N LEU A 169 -6.27 13.12 -14.87
CA LEU A 169 -6.59 11.80 -15.42
C LEU A 169 -8.04 11.75 -15.93
N GLU A 170 -9.00 12.23 -15.14
CA GLU A 170 -10.40 12.23 -15.51
C GLU A 170 -10.67 13.13 -16.72
N ARG A 171 -10.12 14.35 -16.74
CA ARG A 171 -10.26 15.29 -17.84
C ARG A 171 -9.68 14.77 -19.15
N GLU A 172 -8.50 14.15 -19.08
CA GLU A 172 -7.72 13.78 -20.27
C GLU A 172 -7.99 12.35 -20.76
N LEU A 173 -8.31 11.44 -19.87
CA LEU A 173 -8.46 10.01 -20.19
C LEU A 173 -9.85 9.46 -19.88
N GLY A 174 -10.67 10.19 -19.14
CA GLY A 174 -12.02 9.77 -18.77
C GLY A 174 -12.87 9.45 -20.03
N GLY A 175 -13.50 8.27 -20.03
CA GLY A 175 -14.34 7.81 -21.13
C GLY A 175 -13.61 7.34 -22.40
N LEU A 176 -12.26 7.35 -22.44
CA LEU A 176 -11.50 6.88 -23.60
C LEU A 176 -11.23 5.36 -23.60
N GLU A 177 -11.48 4.67 -22.49
CA GLU A 177 -11.27 3.22 -22.32
C GLU A 177 -9.81 2.73 -22.57
N ILE A 178 -8.85 3.64 -22.56
CA ILE A 178 -7.41 3.34 -22.74
C ILE A 178 -6.62 3.23 -21.44
N GLY A 179 -7.30 3.34 -20.31
CA GLY A 179 -6.75 3.17 -18.98
C GLY A 179 -7.80 3.28 -17.90
N SER A 180 -7.48 2.80 -16.73
CA SER A 180 -8.33 2.89 -15.54
C SER A 180 -7.47 3.21 -14.31
N TRP A 181 -8.08 3.82 -13.30
CA TRP A 181 -7.38 4.16 -12.04
C TRP A 181 -8.33 4.11 -10.87
N ILE A 182 -7.74 3.94 -9.70
CA ILE A 182 -8.46 3.98 -8.44
C ILE A 182 -8.21 5.34 -7.80
N ALA A 183 -9.29 6.01 -7.37
CA ALA A 183 -9.21 7.22 -6.57
C ALA A 183 -9.06 6.85 -5.07
N PRO A 184 -7.84 6.88 -4.49
CA PRO A 184 -7.61 6.45 -3.13
C PRO A 184 -8.13 7.47 -2.12
N ARG A 185 -8.59 6.99 -0.97
CA ARG A 185 -9.00 7.84 0.18
C ARG A 185 -7.86 8.06 1.18
N GLY A 186 -6.70 7.48 0.89
CA GLY A 186 -5.52 7.57 1.76
C GLY A 186 -4.29 6.93 1.14
N GLY A 187 -3.20 6.90 1.88
CA GLY A 187 -1.92 6.37 1.44
C GLY A 187 -1.10 7.36 0.60
N TYR A 188 -0.21 6.81 -0.24
CA TYR A 188 0.78 7.59 -0.99
C TYR A 188 0.73 7.38 -2.50
N PHE A 189 -0.17 6.53 -3.01
CA PHE A 189 -0.12 6.08 -4.40
C PHE A 189 -1.48 6.11 -5.08
N ILE A 190 -1.43 6.37 -6.39
CA ILE A 190 -2.52 6.13 -7.32
C ILE A 190 -2.07 4.99 -8.23
N SER A 191 -2.87 3.93 -8.34
CA SER A 191 -2.64 2.83 -9.27
C SER A 191 -3.35 3.14 -10.57
N PHE A 192 -2.61 3.11 -11.66
CA PHE A 192 -3.12 3.30 -13.01
C PHE A 192 -2.86 2.01 -13.81
N ASP A 193 -3.89 1.50 -14.46
CA ASP A 193 -3.80 0.35 -15.36
C ASP A 193 -4.03 0.83 -16.79
N ALA A 194 -2.99 0.78 -17.60
CA ALA A 194 -3.02 1.07 -19.04
C ALA A 194 -3.57 -0.14 -19.81
N MET A 195 -3.75 0.02 -21.11
CA MET A 195 -3.97 -1.11 -22.02
C MET A 195 -2.85 -2.14 -21.87
N GLU A 196 -3.21 -3.42 -21.94
CA GLU A 196 -2.27 -4.54 -21.80
C GLU A 196 -1.09 -4.40 -22.78
N GLY A 197 0.14 -4.59 -22.30
CA GLY A 197 1.38 -4.45 -23.07
C GLY A 197 1.89 -3.01 -23.23
N CYS A 198 1.26 -2.02 -22.58
CA CYS A 198 1.59 -0.59 -22.79
C CYS A 198 2.40 0.06 -21.67
N ALA A 199 2.43 -0.51 -20.45
CA ALA A 199 2.98 0.20 -19.28
C ALA A 199 4.46 0.56 -19.44
N LYS A 200 5.30 -0.33 -19.93
CA LYS A 200 6.74 -0.06 -20.15
C LYS A 200 6.97 1.03 -21.17
N ALA A 201 6.23 0.99 -22.28
CA ALA A 201 6.33 2.00 -23.35
C ALA A 201 5.90 3.37 -22.84
N ILE A 202 4.80 3.45 -22.07
CA ILE A 202 4.33 4.69 -21.45
C ILE A 202 5.39 5.27 -20.51
N VAL A 203 5.93 4.46 -19.60
CA VAL A 203 6.96 4.90 -18.64
C VAL A 203 8.23 5.37 -19.37
N ALA A 204 8.64 4.68 -20.45
CA ALA A 204 9.79 5.08 -21.26
C ALA A 204 9.54 6.43 -21.95
N LYS A 205 8.36 6.60 -22.57
CA LYS A 205 7.96 7.85 -23.25
C LYS A 205 7.83 9.03 -22.27
N CYS A 206 7.32 8.81 -21.07
CA CYS A 206 7.31 9.81 -20.00
C CYS A 206 8.73 10.26 -19.63
N LYS A 207 9.67 9.31 -19.51
CA LYS A 207 11.07 9.61 -19.20
C LYS A 207 11.74 10.45 -20.30
N GLU A 208 11.47 10.16 -21.58
CA GLU A 208 11.94 10.96 -22.72
C GLU A 208 11.40 12.41 -22.65
N ALA A 209 10.16 12.56 -22.19
CA ALA A 209 9.52 13.85 -21.98
C ALA A 209 9.91 14.57 -20.67
N GLY A 210 10.86 13.99 -19.88
CA GLY A 210 11.35 14.59 -18.64
C GLY A 210 10.56 14.20 -17.37
N VAL A 211 9.55 13.30 -17.47
CA VAL A 211 8.78 12.84 -16.33
C VAL A 211 9.26 11.46 -15.89
N THR A 212 9.85 11.39 -14.68
CA THR A 212 10.36 10.14 -14.11
C THR A 212 9.31 9.48 -13.22
N LEU A 213 8.92 8.27 -13.59
CA LEU A 213 8.00 7.42 -12.83
C LEU A 213 8.75 6.21 -12.25
N THR A 214 8.11 5.52 -11.30
CA THR A 214 8.57 4.18 -10.90
C THR A 214 8.51 3.26 -12.11
N GLY A 215 9.55 2.45 -12.32
CA GLY A 215 9.60 1.54 -13.47
C GLY A 215 8.38 0.61 -13.53
N ALA A 216 7.85 0.38 -14.72
CA ALA A 216 6.76 -0.56 -14.93
C ALA A 216 7.13 -1.97 -14.42
N GLY A 217 6.18 -2.65 -13.79
CA GLY A 217 6.40 -3.95 -13.16
C GLY A 217 7.03 -3.92 -11.77
N ALA A 218 7.53 -2.76 -11.28
CA ALA A 218 8.16 -2.67 -9.96
C ALA A 218 7.25 -3.05 -8.78
N THR A 219 5.94 -3.05 -9.00
CA THR A 219 4.91 -3.43 -8.02
C THR A 219 4.61 -4.94 -8.00
N PHE A 220 5.22 -5.70 -8.89
CA PHE A 220 5.06 -7.14 -9.01
C PHE A 220 6.30 -7.91 -8.57
N PRO A 221 6.13 -9.18 -8.12
CA PRO A 221 7.25 -10.06 -7.85
C PRO A 221 8.22 -10.16 -9.04
N TYR A 222 9.51 -10.17 -8.76
CA TYR A 222 10.57 -10.19 -9.79
C TYR A 222 10.51 -9.04 -10.81
N LYS A 223 9.74 -7.96 -10.50
CA LYS A 223 9.50 -6.82 -11.40
C LYS A 223 8.86 -7.22 -12.74
N LYS A 224 8.05 -8.25 -12.71
CA LYS A 224 7.36 -8.78 -13.90
C LYS A 224 5.86 -8.63 -13.72
N ASP A 225 5.27 -7.64 -14.38
CA ASP A 225 3.83 -7.52 -14.57
C ASP A 225 3.44 -8.43 -15.74
N PRO A 226 2.62 -9.47 -15.53
CA PRO A 226 2.22 -10.38 -16.60
C PRO A 226 1.46 -9.69 -17.74
N LYS A 227 0.73 -8.62 -17.43
CA LYS A 227 -0.07 -7.85 -18.40
C LYS A 227 0.66 -6.63 -18.94
N ASP A 228 1.79 -6.24 -18.35
CA ASP A 228 2.47 -4.99 -18.67
C ASP A 228 1.51 -3.79 -18.74
N SER A 229 0.67 -3.65 -17.73
CA SER A 229 -0.40 -2.65 -17.66
C SER A 229 -0.29 -1.70 -16.48
N ASN A 230 0.25 -2.15 -15.34
CA ASN A 230 0.21 -1.36 -14.10
C ASN A 230 1.34 -0.34 -14.01
N ILE A 231 0.94 0.90 -13.68
CA ILE A 231 1.84 2.03 -13.41
C ILE A 231 1.47 2.64 -12.06
N ARG A 232 2.46 2.75 -11.18
CA ARG A 232 2.29 3.42 -9.88
C ARG A 232 2.65 4.89 -9.97
N ILE A 233 1.70 5.77 -9.65
CA ILE A 233 1.88 7.21 -9.56
C ILE A 233 2.06 7.60 -8.09
N ALA A 234 3.11 8.35 -7.78
CA ALA A 234 3.43 8.84 -6.43
C ALA A 234 3.44 10.37 -6.41
N PRO A 235 2.31 11.05 -6.11
CA PRO A 235 2.16 12.49 -6.27
C PRO A 235 2.81 13.31 -5.14
N SER A 236 3.37 12.68 -4.11
CA SER A 236 3.75 13.35 -2.86
C SER A 236 4.91 14.36 -2.97
N PHE A 237 5.88 14.15 -3.87
CA PHE A 237 7.12 14.92 -3.90
C PHE A 237 7.03 16.25 -4.68
N PRO A 238 6.53 16.34 -5.93
CA PRO A 238 6.57 17.54 -6.73
C PRO A 238 5.74 18.69 -6.15
N THR A 239 5.97 19.92 -6.59
CA THR A 239 5.05 21.04 -6.39
C THR A 239 3.72 20.78 -7.10
N LEU A 240 2.65 21.51 -6.78
CA LEU A 240 1.36 21.35 -7.46
C LEU A 240 1.46 21.70 -8.95
N GLU A 241 2.24 22.71 -9.29
CA GLU A 241 2.45 23.15 -10.67
C GLU A 241 3.20 22.11 -11.50
N ASP A 242 4.33 21.62 -10.98
CA ASP A 242 5.09 20.53 -11.63
C ASP A 242 4.28 19.25 -11.75
N LEU A 243 3.50 18.93 -10.72
CA LEU A 243 2.68 17.73 -10.68
C LEU A 243 1.57 17.77 -11.73
N LYS A 244 0.91 18.92 -11.90
CA LYS A 244 -0.10 19.13 -12.95
C LYS A 244 0.50 18.91 -14.34
N LEU A 245 1.64 19.58 -14.61
CA LEU A 245 2.35 19.42 -15.89
C LEU A 245 2.79 17.97 -16.12
N ALA A 246 3.35 17.32 -15.10
CA ALA A 246 3.75 15.91 -15.19
C ALA A 246 2.57 14.97 -15.46
N ALA A 247 1.41 15.21 -14.85
CA ALA A 247 0.20 14.45 -15.09
C ALA A 247 -0.35 14.67 -16.52
N GLU A 248 -0.29 15.89 -17.02
CA GLU A 248 -0.70 16.20 -18.41
C GLU A 248 0.23 15.50 -19.42
N ILE A 249 1.55 15.55 -19.22
CA ILE A 249 2.53 14.82 -20.04
C ILE A 249 2.27 13.31 -19.97
N PHE A 250 2.01 12.78 -18.78
CA PHE A 250 1.66 11.37 -18.59
C PHE A 250 0.46 10.98 -19.44
N CYS A 251 -0.61 11.75 -19.41
CA CYS A 251 -1.82 11.50 -20.21
C CYS A 251 -1.55 11.53 -21.72
N VAL A 252 -0.71 12.46 -22.20
CA VAL A 252 -0.29 12.48 -23.60
C VAL A 252 0.49 11.21 -23.95
N CYS A 253 1.41 10.78 -23.10
CA CYS A 253 2.17 9.53 -23.31
C CYS A 253 1.25 8.30 -23.36
N VAL A 254 0.25 8.23 -22.46
CA VAL A 254 -0.77 7.17 -22.49
C VAL A 254 -1.52 7.17 -23.83
N LYS A 255 -2.03 8.33 -24.26
CA LYS A 255 -2.75 8.45 -25.55
C LYS A 255 -1.88 8.00 -26.72
N LEU A 256 -0.64 8.47 -26.83
CA LEU A 256 0.27 8.13 -27.92
C LEU A 256 0.54 6.63 -28.00
N VAL A 257 0.91 6.00 -26.86
CA VAL A 257 1.19 4.56 -26.84
C VAL A 257 -0.05 3.73 -27.13
N SER A 258 -1.22 4.17 -26.64
CA SER A 258 -2.49 3.50 -26.92
C SER A 258 -2.87 3.57 -28.40
N ILE A 259 -2.66 4.72 -29.05
CA ILE A 259 -2.89 4.89 -30.49
C ILE A 259 -1.93 3.99 -31.28
N ASP A 260 -0.62 4.00 -30.96
CA ASP A 260 0.36 3.14 -31.62
C ASP A 260 -0.04 1.66 -31.54
N LYS A 261 -0.54 1.22 -30.39
CA LYS A 261 -1.04 -0.15 -30.20
C LYS A 261 -2.26 -0.45 -31.06
N LEU A 262 -3.29 0.42 -31.01
CA LEU A 262 -4.55 0.23 -31.74
C LEU A 262 -4.36 0.26 -33.27
N LEU A 263 -3.34 0.96 -33.75
CA LEU A 263 -3.00 0.99 -35.18
C LEU A 263 -2.20 -0.25 -35.62
N ALA A 264 -1.61 -0.99 -34.67
CA ALA A 264 -0.83 -2.18 -34.95
C ALA A 264 -1.69 -3.47 -34.91
N GLU A 265 -2.89 -3.42 -34.35
CA GLU A 265 -3.91 -4.49 -34.35
C GLU A 265 -4.76 -4.45 -35.61
#